data_20f6707bce83bdb8effd3271d087a31c
#
_entry.id   20f6707bce83bdb8effd3271d087a31c
#
_cell.length_a   1.000
_cell.length_b   1.000
_cell.length_c   1.000
_cell.angle_alpha   90.00
_cell.angle_beta   90.00
_cell.angle_gamma   90.00
#
_symmetry.space_group_name_H-M   'P 1'
#
loop_
_entity.id
_entity.type
_entity.pdbx_description
1 polymer ?
#
loop_
_entity_poly.entity_id
_entity_poly.type
_entity_poly.pdbx_seq_one_letter_code
_entity_poly.pdbx_strand_id
1 'polypeptide(L)'
;MDTAFYIKTKMRHRLRLISAELKNHAPFTLFGAATGLICMLLFKNVGSDVNLRLFQVFHPGHVVLSALVTASLYGLYQGKVGIVKILLVGYFGSIGIATLSDCVLPFFGEDLMGVAIPVHANLHEHNGQAHHEETPESEANQKTPSAWNRLHLGFIEEWYLVNPAALLGILIAFFWPRTRFPHAGHVLVSTWASSFHVLMNTQRELTMVILLGIFVVLFIAVWLPCCISDIVFPLLFVGSDKDLSQIHHH
;
A
#
# COMPACT_ATOMS: atom_id res chain seq x y z
N MET A 1 41.75 11.38 4.31
CA MET A 1 40.59 11.43 3.38
C MET A 1 39.36 11.70 4.23
N ASP A 2 38.72 12.83 4.00
CA ASP A 2 37.75 13.42 4.95
C ASP A 2 36.48 12.54 5.02
N THR A 3 36.19 11.96 6.18
CA THR A 3 35.05 11.07 6.42
C THR A 3 33.73 11.75 6.02
N ALA A 4 33.65 13.07 6.24
CA ALA A 4 32.50 13.88 5.87
C ALA A 4 32.31 13.97 4.33
N PHE A 5 33.41 14.08 3.58
CA PHE A 5 33.37 14.09 2.11
C PHE A 5 32.92 12.75 1.55
N TYR A 6 33.41 11.63 2.11
CA TYR A 6 33.00 10.28 1.72
C TYR A 6 31.50 10.04 1.97
N ILE A 7 31.00 10.39 3.15
CA ILE A 7 29.58 10.26 3.51
C ILE A 7 28.70 11.10 2.56
N LYS A 8 29.10 12.35 2.27
CA LYS A 8 28.35 13.24 1.39
C LYS A 8 28.28 12.74 -0.06
N THR A 9 29.38 12.17 -0.56
CA THR A 9 29.44 11.60 -1.91
C THR A 9 28.55 10.36 -2.03
N LYS A 10 28.60 9.47 -1.02
CA LYS A 10 27.77 8.27 -0.94
C LYS A 10 26.28 8.59 -0.84
N MET A 11 25.92 9.61 -0.05
CA MET A 11 24.53 10.06 0.08
C MET A 11 24.01 10.66 -1.23
N ARG A 12 24.81 11.47 -1.93
CA ARG A 12 24.44 12.00 -3.26
C ARG A 12 24.23 10.90 -4.30
N HIS A 13 25.04 9.85 -4.27
CA HIS A 13 24.88 8.73 -5.19
C HIS A 13 23.58 7.96 -4.90
N ARG A 14 23.27 7.66 -3.64
CA ARG A 14 22.00 7.04 -3.23
C ARG A 14 20.79 7.87 -3.63
N LEU A 15 20.82 9.18 -3.40
CA LEU A 15 19.74 10.09 -3.79
C LEU A 15 19.52 10.13 -5.32
N ARG A 16 20.58 10.07 -6.10
CA ARG A 16 20.47 9.98 -7.59
C ARG A 16 19.81 8.67 -8.02
N LEU A 17 20.19 7.53 -7.43
CA LEU A 17 19.56 6.25 -7.71
C LEU A 17 18.07 6.27 -7.37
N ILE A 18 17.72 6.72 -6.17
CA ILE A 18 16.32 6.87 -5.74
C ILE A 18 15.54 7.78 -6.70
N SER A 19 16.11 8.92 -7.07
CA SER A 19 15.47 9.86 -8.01
C SER A 19 15.30 9.29 -9.42
N ALA A 20 16.25 8.49 -9.91
CA ALA A 20 16.15 7.84 -11.20
C ALA A 20 15.04 6.78 -11.19
N GLU A 21 14.99 5.96 -10.16
CA GLU A 21 13.95 4.93 -10.00
C GLU A 21 12.56 5.55 -9.84
N LEU A 22 12.41 6.59 -9.01
CA LEU A 22 11.15 7.34 -8.90
C LEU A 22 10.65 7.84 -10.26
N LYS A 23 11.54 8.38 -11.11
CA LYS A 23 11.19 8.82 -12.46
C LYS A 23 10.78 7.67 -13.37
N ASN A 24 11.48 6.54 -13.30
CA ASN A 24 11.20 5.38 -14.13
C ASN A 24 9.86 4.74 -13.77
N HIS A 25 9.46 4.81 -12.50
CA HIS A 25 8.20 4.23 -12.02
C HIS A 25 6.98 5.14 -12.19
N ALA A 26 7.18 6.47 -12.24
CA ALA A 26 6.10 7.43 -12.33
C ALA A 26 5.10 7.16 -13.48
N PRO A 27 5.52 6.91 -14.75
CA PRO A 27 4.58 6.65 -15.84
C PRO A 27 3.79 5.35 -15.63
N PHE A 28 4.39 4.35 -15.04
CA PHE A 28 3.72 3.08 -14.75
C PHE A 28 2.70 3.24 -13.62
N THR A 29 3.04 3.96 -12.57
CA THR A 29 2.10 4.28 -11.48
C THR A 29 0.97 5.18 -11.98
N LEU A 30 1.25 6.10 -12.89
CA LEU A 30 0.22 6.92 -13.53
C LEU A 30 -0.79 6.06 -14.30
N PHE A 31 -0.31 5.07 -15.04
CA PHE A 31 -1.17 4.08 -15.70
C PHE A 31 -1.97 3.25 -14.67
N GLY A 32 -1.32 2.81 -13.59
CA GLY A 32 -1.98 2.13 -12.47
C GLY A 32 -3.10 2.98 -11.87
N ALA A 33 -2.85 4.24 -11.56
CA ALA A 33 -3.85 5.17 -11.02
C ALA A 33 -5.01 5.40 -11.99
N ALA A 34 -4.73 5.49 -13.30
CA ALA A 34 -5.78 5.61 -14.31
C ALA A 34 -6.67 4.36 -14.36
N THR A 35 -6.08 3.15 -14.31
CA THR A 35 -6.86 1.90 -14.27
C THR A 35 -7.61 1.75 -12.95
N GLY A 36 -7.05 2.18 -11.81
CA GLY A 36 -7.74 2.25 -10.53
C GLY A 36 -8.97 3.15 -10.58
N LEU A 37 -8.85 4.33 -11.21
CA LEU A 37 -10.00 5.22 -11.41
C LEU A 37 -11.07 4.59 -12.31
N ILE A 38 -10.66 3.87 -13.36
CA ILE A 38 -11.61 3.11 -14.21
C ILE A 38 -12.33 2.05 -13.37
N CYS A 39 -11.60 1.30 -12.53
CA CYS A 39 -12.20 0.35 -11.60
C CYS A 39 -13.23 1.05 -10.70
N MET A 40 -12.91 2.20 -10.13
CA MET A 40 -13.84 2.96 -9.30
C MET A 40 -15.12 3.33 -10.06
N LEU A 41 -15.01 3.79 -11.30
CA LEU A 41 -16.17 4.15 -12.13
C LEU A 41 -17.05 2.94 -12.47
N LEU A 42 -16.44 1.76 -12.67
CA LEU A 42 -17.16 0.52 -12.95
C LEU A 42 -17.87 -0.02 -11.71
N PHE A 43 -17.26 0.10 -10.53
CA PHE A 43 -17.76 -0.47 -9.28
C PHE A 43 -18.45 0.54 -8.35
N LYS A 44 -18.58 1.82 -8.72
CA LYS A 44 -19.20 2.87 -7.88
C LYS A 44 -20.63 2.59 -7.44
N ASN A 45 -21.38 1.83 -8.24
CA ASN A 45 -22.78 1.49 -7.97
C ASN A 45 -22.92 0.10 -7.29
N VAL A 46 -21.83 -0.55 -7.01
CA VAL A 46 -21.80 -1.83 -6.30
C VAL A 46 -21.72 -1.56 -4.79
N GLY A 47 -22.48 -2.31 -4.00
CA GLY A 47 -22.54 -2.08 -2.55
C GLY A 47 -21.17 -2.12 -1.85
N SER A 48 -21.08 -1.45 -0.71
CA SER A 48 -19.85 -1.38 0.11
C SER A 48 -19.31 -2.76 0.48
N ASP A 49 -20.19 -3.75 0.72
CA ASP A 49 -19.80 -5.13 1.05
C ASP A 49 -19.01 -5.81 -0.07
N VAL A 50 -19.37 -5.56 -1.32
CA VAL A 50 -18.62 -6.11 -2.47
C VAL A 50 -17.28 -5.41 -2.60
N ASN A 51 -17.25 -4.09 -2.43
CA ASN A 51 -16.00 -3.33 -2.45
C ASN A 51 -15.06 -3.77 -1.33
N LEU A 52 -15.58 -4.03 -0.13
CA LEU A 52 -14.80 -4.61 0.97
C LEU A 52 -14.22 -6.00 0.61
N ARG A 53 -15.03 -6.90 0.03
CA ARG A 53 -14.53 -8.22 -0.41
C ARG A 53 -13.45 -8.10 -1.49
N LEU A 54 -13.60 -7.15 -2.42
CA LEU A 54 -12.57 -6.89 -3.44
C LEU A 54 -11.29 -6.34 -2.78
N PHE A 55 -11.41 -5.43 -1.83
CA PHE A 55 -10.27 -4.98 -1.04
C PHE A 55 -9.58 -6.15 -0.32
N GLN A 56 -10.34 -7.04 0.31
CA GLN A 56 -9.83 -8.25 1.00
C GLN A 56 -9.14 -9.25 0.06
N VAL A 57 -9.31 -9.15 -1.24
CA VAL A 57 -8.56 -9.94 -2.24
C VAL A 57 -7.33 -9.18 -2.73
N PHE A 58 -7.50 -7.91 -3.10
CA PHE A 58 -6.42 -7.13 -3.72
C PHE A 58 -5.36 -6.67 -2.72
N HIS A 59 -5.74 -6.32 -1.48
CA HIS A 59 -4.78 -5.90 -0.46
C HIS A 59 -3.81 -7.03 -0.05
N PRO A 60 -4.24 -8.26 0.31
CA PRO A 60 -3.31 -9.36 0.50
C PRO A 60 -2.53 -9.73 -0.76
N GLY A 61 -3.13 -9.64 -1.95
CA GLY A 61 -2.44 -9.82 -3.22
C GLY A 61 -1.29 -8.82 -3.41
N HIS A 62 -1.52 -7.55 -3.06
CA HIS A 62 -0.48 -6.52 -3.01
C HIS A 62 0.62 -6.91 -2.02
N VAL A 63 0.28 -7.35 -0.82
CA VAL A 63 1.25 -7.77 0.21
C VAL A 63 2.13 -8.93 -0.28
N VAL A 64 1.57 -9.95 -0.97
CA VAL A 64 2.35 -11.04 -1.59
C VAL A 64 3.39 -10.49 -2.55
N LEU A 65 2.97 -9.62 -3.48
CA LEU A 65 3.86 -9.07 -4.50
C LEU A 65 4.91 -8.13 -3.91
N SER A 66 4.53 -7.30 -2.95
CA SER A 66 5.44 -6.41 -2.23
C SER A 66 6.49 -7.21 -1.45
N ALA A 67 6.07 -8.28 -0.74
CA ALA A 67 6.99 -9.15 -0.01
C ALA A 67 7.95 -9.90 -0.94
N LEU A 68 7.45 -10.37 -2.08
CA LEU A 68 8.24 -11.01 -3.11
C LEU A 68 9.33 -10.06 -3.67
N VAL A 69 8.96 -8.82 -4.02
CA VAL A 69 9.91 -7.83 -4.56
C VAL A 69 10.93 -7.43 -3.51
N THR A 70 10.48 -7.02 -2.32
CA THR A 70 11.34 -6.54 -1.23
C THR A 70 12.35 -7.62 -0.79
N ALA A 71 11.88 -8.87 -0.58
CA ALA A 71 12.74 -9.98 -0.19
C ALA A 71 13.71 -10.39 -1.31
N SER A 72 13.24 -10.40 -2.57
CA SER A 72 14.10 -10.71 -3.73
C SER A 72 15.21 -9.68 -3.89
N LEU A 73 14.89 -8.38 -3.84
CA LEU A 73 15.88 -7.31 -3.95
C LEU A 73 16.90 -7.35 -2.81
N TYR A 74 16.42 -7.53 -1.57
CA TYR A 74 17.32 -7.65 -0.43
C TYR A 74 18.26 -8.83 -0.57
N GLY A 75 17.75 -10.00 -0.98
CA GLY A 75 18.57 -11.20 -1.24
C GLY A 75 19.61 -10.97 -2.33
N LEU A 76 19.22 -10.33 -3.44
CA LEU A 76 20.14 -10.02 -4.55
C LEU A 76 21.24 -9.03 -4.14
N TYR A 77 20.90 -7.98 -3.38
CA TYR A 77 21.88 -6.98 -2.93
C TYR A 77 22.86 -7.51 -1.89
N GLN A 78 22.40 -8.34 -0.97
CA GLN A 78 23.26 -8.86 0.10
C GLN A 78 24.07 -10.10 -0.31
N GLY A 79 23.61 -10.87 -1.29
CA GLY A 79 24.22 -12.15 -1.68
C GLY A 79 23.91 -13.24 -0.64
N LYS A 80 24.92 -13.84 -0.01
CA LYS A 80 24.71 -14.86 1.04
C LYS A 80 24.12 -14.23 2.30
N VAL A 81 22.79 -14.30 2.46
CA VAL A 81 22.05 -13.77 3.62
C VAL A 81 21.36 -14.88 4.37
N GLY A 82 21.39 -14.79 5.71
CA GLY A 82 20.61 -15.69 6.55
C GLY A 82 19.11 -15.49 6.34
N ILE A 83 18.35 -16.57 6.25
CA ILE A 83 16.90 -16.58 6.01
C ILE A 83 16.13 -15.64 6.96
N VAL A 84 16.57 -15.52 8.21
CA VAL A 84 15.95 -14.64 9.21
C VAL A 84 15.96 -13.17 8.79
N LYS A 85 17.06 -12.70 8.20
CA LYS A 85 17.16 -11.30 7.73
C LYS A 85 16.25 -11.06 6.53
N ILE A 86 16.18 -11.99 5.58
CA ILE A 86 15.27 -11.91 4.42
C ILE A 86 13.82 -11.87 4.92
N LEU A 87 13.48 -12.71 5.90
CA LEU A 87 12.17 -12.77 6.49
C LEU A 87 11.80 -11.46 7.20
N LEU A 88 12.67 -10.91 8.03
CA LEU A 88 12.41 -9.65 8.73
C LEU A 88 12.25 -8.48 7.75
N VAL A 89 13.17 -8.33 6.80
CA VAL A 89 13.11 -7.23 5.83
C VAL A 89 11.90 -7.37 4.91
N GLY A 90 11.64 -8.57 4.39
CA GLY A 90 10.49 -8.83 3.54
C GLY A 90 9.16 -8.61 4.27
N TYR A 91 9.03 -9.09 5.51
CA TYR A 91 7.80 -9.00 6.30
C TYR A 91 7.48 -7.56 6.70
N PHE A 92 8.39 -6.87 7.39
CA PHE A 92 8.15 -5.49 7.83
C PHE A 92 8.08 -4.50 6.67
N GLY A 93 8.89 -4.71 5.63
CA GLY A 93 8.84 -3.88 4.43
C GLY A 93 7.50 -4.00 3.71
N SER A 94 7.04 -5.22 3.43
CA SER A 94 5.80 -5.41 2.67
C SER A 94 4.55 -4.97 3.45
N ILE A 95 4.37 -5.42 4.69
CA ILE A 95 3.19 -5.08 5.48
C ILE A 95 3.13 -3.59 5.78
N GLY A 96 4.25 -3.00 6.23
CA GLY A 96 4.30 -1.57 6.53
C GLY A 96 3.97 -0.70 5.33
N ILE A 97 4.52 -1.04 4.17
CA ILE A 97 4.31 -0.28 2.95
C ILE A 97 2.92 -0.51 2.36
N ALA A 98 2.44 -1.75 2.33
CA ALA A 98 1.08 -2.04 1.86
C ALA A 98 0.03 -1.34 2.74
N THR A 99 0.21 -1.35 4.06
CA THR A 99 -0.67 -0.59 4.96
C THR A 99 -0.62 0.91 4.68
N LEU A 100 0.58 1.46 4.45
CA LEU A 100 0.73 2.89 4.16
C LEU A 100 0.06 3.26 2.82
N SER A 101 0.27 2.48 1.76
CA SER A 101 -0.24 2.77 0.41
C SER A 101 -1.74 2.51 0.26
N ASP A 102 -2.24 1.43 0.85
CA ASP A 102 -3.61 0.97 0.57
C ASP A 102 -4.63 1.43 1.61
N CYS A 103 -4.17 1.77 2.82
CA CYS A 103 -5.05 2.17 3.93
C CYS A 103 -4.79 3.61 4.38
N VAL A 104 -3.56 3.92 4.84
CA VAL A 104 -3.26 5.17 5.53
C VAL A 104 -3.31 6.39 4.60
N LEU A 105 -2.63 6.35 3.47
CA LEU A 105 -2.61 7.47 2.53
C LEU A 105 -3.94 7.70 1.84
N PRO A 106 -4.68 6.67 1.35
CA PRO A 106 -6.05 6.84 0.87
C PRO A 106 -6.96 7.48 1.93
N PHE A 107 -6.92 7.00 3.17
CA PHE A 107 -7.70 7.56 4.27
C PHE A 107 -7.44 9.07 4.48
N PHE A 108 -6.18 9.49 4.53
CA PHE A 108 -5.85 10.91 4.62
C PHE A 108 -6.31 11.71 3.40
N GLY A 109 -6.24 11.12 2.21
CA GLY A 109 -6.77 11.73 0.99
C GLY A 109 -8.28 11.92 1.02
N GLU A 110 -9.02 10.92 1.51
CA GLU A 110 -10.47 10.98 1.72
C GLU A 110 -10.85 12.05 2.73
N ASP A 111 -10.13 12.13 3.87
CA ASP A 111 -10.37 13.12 4.91
C ASP A 111 -10.08 14.54 4.40
N LEU A 112 -8.99 14.74 3.67
CA LEU A 112 -8.63 16.03 3.06
C LEU A 112 -9.67 16.52 2.03
N MET A 113 -10.25 15.59 1.26
CA MET A 113 -11.30 15.90 0.28
C MET A 113 -12.68 16.03 0.92
N GLY A 114 -12.83 15.78 2.21
CA GLY A 114 -14.10 15.79 2.91
C GLY A 114 -15.10 14.75 2.39
N VAL A 115 -14.60 13.63 1.89
CA VAL A 115 -15.41 12.49 1.47
C VAL A 115 -15.93 11.80 2.74
N ALA A 116 -17.25 11.63 2.85
CA ALA A 116 -17.84 11.05 4.06
C ALA A 116 -17.37 9.60 4.26
N ILE A 117 -16.96 9.28 5.47
CA ILE A 117 -16.40 7.97 5.82
C ILE A 117 -17.41 7.25 6.71
N PRO A 118 -17.97 6.10 6.28
CA PRO A 118 -18.80 5.26 7.15
C PRO A 118 -17.96 4.68 8.28
N VAL A 119 -18.54 4.56 9.45
CA VAL A 119 -17.91 3.89 10.58
C VAL A 119 -18.08 2.39 10.39
N HIS A 120 -16.98 1.64 10.24
CA HIS A 120 -17.01 0.18 10.09
C HIS A 120 -17.64 -0.58 11.28
N ALA A 121 -17.80 0.08 12.43
CA ALA A 121 -18.45 -0.50 13.61
C ALA A 121 -19.84 -1.09 13.33
N ASN A 122 -20.54 -0.63 12.29
CA ASN A 122 -21.89 -1.09 11.96
C ASN A 122 -21.92 -2.28 10.99
N LEU A 123 -20.80 -2.64 10.35
CA LEU A 123 -20.79 -3.76 9.39
C LEU A 123 -20.70 -5.14 10.06
N HIS A 124 -20.22 -5.21 11.29
CA HIS A 124 -20.15 -6.46 12.06
C HIS A 124 -21.39 -6.75 12.92
N GLU A 125 -22.28 -5.77 13.16
CA GLU A 125 -23.47 -5.96 13.99
C GLU A 125 -24.72 -6.49 13.24
N HIS A 126 -24.71 -6.55 11.90
CA HIS A 126 -25.90 -7.00 11.15
C HIS A 126 -26.14 -8.52 11.10
N ASN A 127 -25.44 -9.34 11.89
CA ASN A 127 -25.70 -10.78 11.98
C ASN A 127 -26.39 -11.23 13.27
N GLY A 128 -27.05 -10.36 13.98
CA GLY A 128 -27.77 -10.76 15.20
C GLY A 128 -28.80 -9.76 15.71
N GLN A 129 -30.05 -9.95 15.31
CA GLN A 129 -31.31 -9.62 16.04
C GLN A 129 -31.84 -8.18 16.08
N ALA A 130 -33.05 -8.07 15.47
CA ALA A 130 -34.32 -7.56 16.08
C ALA A 130 -34.46 -6.06 16.37
N HIS A 131 -35.33 -5.45 15.55
CA HIS A 131 -36.28 -4.38 15.86
C HIS A 131 -36.18 -3.73 17.24
N HIS A 132 -35.60 -2.55 17.30
CA HIS A 132 -36.01 -1.52 18.25
C HIS A 132 -36.44 -0.28 17.47
N GLU A 133 -37.67 0.18 17.74
CA GLU A 133 -38.26 1.43 17.26
C GLU A 133 -37.35 2.59 17.66
N GLU A 134 -36.85 3.33 16.66
CA GLU A 134 -36.08 4.54 16.85
C GLU A 134 -37.03 5.67 17.22
N THR A 135 -36.86 6.22 18.40
CA THR A 135 -37.47 7.49 18.81
C THR A 135 -36.65 8.69 18.26
N PRO A 136 -37.29 9.77 17.78
CA PRO A 136 -36.64 10.88 17.06
C PRO A 136 -35.67 11.77 17.87
N GLU A 137 -35.44 11.51 19.13
CA GLU A 137 -34.67 12.40 20.02
C GLU A 137 -33.17 12.02 20.21
N SER A 138 -32.66 10.98 19.54
CA SER A 138 -31.27 10.53 19.76
C SER A 138 -30.23 11.11 18.76
N GLU A 139 -30.64 11.89 17.76
CA GLU A 139 -29.71 12.41 16.73
C GLU A 139 -28.77 13.55 17.19
N ALA A 140 -29.06 14.18 18.34
CA ALA A 140 -28.34 15.41 18.75
C ALA A 140 -27.02 15.17 19.48
N ASN A 141 -26.60 13.91 19.75
CA ASN A 141 -25.40 13.62 20.56
C ASN A 141 -24.48 12.52 20.04
N GLN A 142 -24.56 12.20 18.74
CA GLN A 142 -23.54 11.33 18.13
C GLN A 142 -22.24 12.13 17.99
N LYS A 143 -21.33 11.97 18.96
CA LYS A 143 -19.94 12.40 18.84
C LYS A 143 -19.38 11.76 17.57
N THR A 144 -19.01 12.59 16.60
CA THR A 144 -18.26 12.11 15.41
C THR A 144 -17.12 11.23 15.88
N PRO A 145 -17.05 9.97 15.44
CA PRO A 145 -15.99 9.06 15.86
C PRO A 145 -14.62 9.69 15.56
N SER A 146 -13.67 9.53 16.47
CA SER A 146 -12.34 10.07 16.25
C SER A 146 -11.75 9.53 14.93
N ALA A 147 -10.88 10.28 14.26
CA ALA A 147 -10.27 9.87 13.00
C ALA A 147 -9.61 8.46 13.10
N TRP A 148 -9.05 8.15 14.24
CA TRP A 148 -8.43 6.85 14.51
C TRP A 148 -9.41 5.66 14.50
N ASN A 149 -10.65 5.87 14.94
CA ASN A 149 -11.68 4.82 14.92
C ASN A 149 -12.24 4.57 13.50
N ARG A 150 -11.89 5.43 12.55
CA ARG A 150 -12.30 5.34 11.14
C ARG A 150 -11.20 4.74 10.24
N LEU A 151 -9.96 4.68 10.74
CA LEU A 151 -8.83 4.17 9.99
C LEU A 151 -8.85 2.64 9.98
N HIS A 152 -9.20 2.07 8.82
CA HIS A 152 -9.11 0.62 8.60
C HIS A 152 -7.65 0.20 8.38
N LEU A 153 -7.12 -0.59 9.30
CA LEU A 153 -5.75 -1.11 9.21
C LEU A 153 -5.79 -2.61 8.87
N GLY A 154 -5.67 -2.94 7.60
CA GLY A 154 -5.79 -4.32 7.10
C GLY A 154 -4.89 -5.33 7.81
N PHE A 155 -3.68 -4.94 8.28
CA PHE A 155 -2.79 -5.84 9.00
C PHE A 155 -3.29 -6.19 10.43
N ILE A 156 -4.18 -5.39 11.02
CA ILE A 156 -4.80 -5.64 12.32
C ILE A 156 -6.13 -6.36 12.14
N GLU A 157 -7.00 -5.82 11.29
CA GLU A 157 -8.37 -6.34 11.12
C GLU A 157 -8.39 -7.61 10.29
N GLU A 158 -7.49 -7.73 9.31
CA GLU A 158 -7.37 -8.86 8.39
C GLU A 158 -6.04 -9.62 8.57
N TRP A 159 -5.53 -9.66 9.81
CA TRP A 159 -4.22 -10.27 10.12
C TRP A 159 -4.10 -11.71 9.61
N TYR A 160 -5.20 -12.45 9.58
CA TYR A 160 -5.27 -13.83 9.11
C TYR A 160 -5.12 -13.98 7.59
N LEU A 161 -5.29 -12.90 6.82
CA LEU A 161 -5.02 -12.84 5.37
C LEU A 161 -3.66 -12.21 5.07
N VAL A 162 -3.35 -11.09 5.72
CA VAL A 162 -2.18 -10.25 5.43
C VAL A 162 -0.88 -10.95 5.85
N ASN A 163 -0.85 -11.57 7.04
CA ASN A 163 0.37 -12.23 7.52
C ASN A 163 0.75 -13.47 6.69
N PRO A 164 -0.18 -14.41 6.38
CA PRO A 164 0.14 -15.51 5.47
C PRO A 164 0.54 -15.03 4.06
N ALA A 165 -0.08 -13.95 3.57
CA ALA A 165 0.27 -13.35 2.28
C ALA A 165 1.72 -12.87 2.26
N ALA A 166 2.16 -12.13 3.29
CA ALA A 166 3.55 -11.70 3.40
C ALA A 166 4.53 -12.88 3.44
N LEU A 167 4.23 -13.89 4.25
CA LEU A 167 5.07 -15.11 4.35
C LEU A 167 5.12 -15.87 3.02
N LEU A 168 4.01 -15.96 2.30
CA LEU A 168 3.95 -16.58 0.98
C LEU A 168 4.84 -15.85 -0.03
N GLY A 169 4.78 -14.51 -0.08
CA GLY A 169 5.63 -13.70 -0.95
C GLY A 169 7.12 -13.89 -0.65
N ILE A 170 7.51 -13.90 0.64
CA ILE A 170 8.89 -14.15 1.06
C ILE A 170 9.34 -15.56 0.68
N LEU A 171 8.48 -16.55 0.88
CA LEU A 171 8.79 -17.94 0.52
C LEU A 171 9.04 -18.08 -0.97
N ILE A 172 8.20 -17.47 -1.81
CA ILE A 172 8.40 -17.46 -3.27
C ILE A 172 9.72 -16.75 -3.61
N ALA A 173 10.02 -15.61 -2.99
CA ALA A 173 11.27 -14.88 -3.20
C ALA A 173 12.52 -15.71 -2.86
N PHE A 174 12.42 -16.52 -1.82
CA PHE A 174 13.52 -17.38 -1.38
C PHE A 174 13.86 -18.45 -2.42
N PHE A 175 12.86 -19.10 -3.03
CA PHE A 175 13.06 -20.14 -4.04
C PHE A 175 13.22 -19.59 -5.45
N TRP A 176 12.58 -18.45 -5.75
CA TRP A 176 12.51 -17.89 -7.10
C TRP A 176 12.56 -16.35 -7.06
N PRO A 177 13.75 -15.79 -6.79
CA PRO A 177 13.89 -14.34 -6.72
C PRO A 177 13.61 -13.69 -8.08
N ARG A 178 12.54 -12.92 -8.16
CA ARG A 178 12.16 -12.14 -9.34
C ARG A 178 11.76 -10.74 -8.94
N THR A 179 12.07 -9.76 -9.79
CA THR A 179 11.83 -8.33 -9.48
C THR A 179 10.98 -7.62 -10.51
N ARG A 180 11.24 -7.77 -11.81
CA ARG A 180 10.59 -6.95 -12.85
C ARG A 180 9.08 -7.17 -12.97
N PHE A 181 8.64 -8.40 -13.20
CA PHE A 181 7.22 -8.70 -13.37
C PHE A 181 6.41 -8.52 -12.07
N PRO A 182 6.88 -9.03 -10.91
CA PRO A 182 6.20 -8.78 -9.65
C PRO A 182 6.09 -7.31 -9.30
N HIS A 183 7.10 -6.48 -9.62
CA HIS A 183 7.04 -5.04 -9.39
C HIS A 183 5.93 -4.36 -10.17
N ALA A 184 5.79 -4.68 -11.46
CA ALA A 184 4.70 -4.16 -12.28
C ALA A 184 3.32 -4.57 -11.75
N GLY A 185 3.16 -5.85 -11.38
CA GLY A 185 1.93 -6.37 -10.77
C GLY A 185 1.63 -5.74 -9.42
N HIS A 186 2.65 -5.54 -8.59
CA HIS A 186 2.57 -4.91 -7.29
C HIS A 186 1.93 -3.50 -7.37
N VAL A 187 2.44 -2.62 -8.22
CA VAL A 187 1.92 -1.26 -8.41
C VAL A 187 0.45 -1.28 -8.87
N LEU A 188 0.11 -2.15 -9.83
CA LEU A 188 -1.25 -2.26 -10.35
C LEU A 188 -2.23 -2.76 -9.28
N VAL A 189 -1.86 -3.83 -8.55
CA VAL A 189 -2.69 -4.42 -7.51
C VAL A 189 -2.85 -3.46 -6.32
N SER A 190 -1.80 -2.71 -5.96
CA SER A 190 -1.86 -1.66 -4.95
C SER A 190 -2.85 -0.55 -5.32
N THR A 191 -2.81 -0.05 -6.56
CA THR A 191 -3.77 0.98 -7.00
C THR A 191 -5.21 0.48 -6.97
N TRP A 192 -5.45 -0.78 -7.30
CA TRP A 192 -6.79 -1.39 -7.22
C TRP A 192 -7.23 -1.58 -5.77
N ALA A 193 -6.35 -2.07 -4.89
CA ALA A 193 -6.64 -2.17 -3.45
C ALA A 193 -7.02 -0.81 -2.87
N SER A 194 -6.21 0.23 -3.12
CA SER A 194 -6.49 1.61 -2.69
C SER A 194 -7.80 2.14 -3.27
N SER A 195 -8.13 1.81 -4.52
CA SER A 195 -9.39 2.22 -5.17
C SER A 195 -10.61 1.59 -4.49
N PHE A 196 -10.54 0.31 -4.13
CA PHE A 196 -11.62 -0.37 -3.40
C PHE A 196 -11.72 0.12 -1.96
N HIS A 197 -10.60 0.46 -1.32
CA HIS A 197 -10.60 1.11 -0.01
C HIS A 197 -11.38 2.43 -0.06
N VAL A 198 -11.11 3.29 -1.03
CA VAL A 198 -11.86 4.54 -1.22
C VAL A 198 -13.33 4.27 -1.48
N LEU A 199 -13.68 3.31 -2.37
CA LEU A 199 -15.08 3.01 -2.69
C LEU A 199 -15.89 2.46 -1.51
N MET A 200 -15.30 1.63 -0.65
CA MET A 200 -16.01 1.11 0.52
C MET A 200 -16.28 2.20 1.56
N ASN A 201 -15.48 3.27 1.57
CA ASN A 201 -15.60 4.38 2.52
C ASN A 201 -16.37 5.58 1.96
N THR A 202 -16.55 5.69 0.65
CA THR A 202 -17.17 6.85 0.00
C THR A 202 -18.69 6.72 -0.04
N GLN A 203 -19.40 7.68 0.54
CA GLN A 203 -20.87 7.81 0.46
C GLN A 203 -21.31 8.98 -0.43
N ARG A 204 -20.39 9.79 -0.92
CA ARG A 204 -20.70 10.97 -1.77
C ARG A 204 -20.71 10.60 -3.25
N GLU A 205 -21.47 11.38 -4.01
CA GLU A 205 -21.39 11.30 -5.47
C GLU A 205 -19.98 11.67 -5.96
N LEU A 206 -19.43 10.83 -6.83
CA LEU A 206 -18.11 11.02 -7.44
C LEU A 206 -18.20 12.10 -8.52
N THR A 207 -18.10 13.36 -8.13
CA THR A 207 -17.99 14.49 -9.06
C THR A 207 -16.62 14.49 -9.76
N MET A 208 -16.50 15.18 -10.90
CA MET A 208 -15.21 15.27 -11.62
C MET A 208 -14.08 15.83 -10.78
N VAL A 209 -14.37 16.76 -9.87
CA VAL A 209 -13.37 17.34 -8.96
C VAL A 209 -12.88 16.29 -7.94
N ILE A 210 -13.81 15.53 -7.37
CA ILE A 210 -13.49 14.44 -6.44
C ILE A 210 -12.69 13.35 -7.17
N LEU A 211 -13.08 12.95 -8.38
CA LEU A 211 -12.36 11.96 -9.18
C LEU A 211 -10.93 12.39 -9.49
N LEU A 212 -10.72 13.66 -9.83
CA LEU A 212 -9.37 14.20 -10.04
C LEU A 212 -8.55 14.20 -8.74
N GLY A 213 -9.17 14.57 -7.62
CA GLY A 213 -8.54 14.50 -6.30
C GLY A 213 -8.13 13.08 -5.94
N ILE A 214 -9.04 12.11 -6.09
CA ILE A 214 -8.78 10.68 -5.85
C ILE A 214 -7.65 10.19 -6.76
N PHE A 215 -7.64 10.55 -8.04
CA PHE A 215 -6.55 10.19 -8.96
C PHE A 215 -5.17 10.64 -8.44
N VAL A 216 -5.07 11.89 -7.98
CA VAL A 216 -3.83 12.42 -7.40
C VAL A 216 -3.46 11.68 -6.12
N VAL A 217 -4.43 11.40 -5.25
CA VAL A 217 -4.21 10.64 -4.02
C VAL A 217 -3.73 9.24 -4.32
N LEU A 218 -4.41 8.49 -5.22
CA LEU A 218 -4.00 7.15 -5.63
C LEU A 218 -2.59 7.13 -6.23
N PHE A 219 -2.28 8.12 -7.09
CA PHE A 219 -0.95 8.24 -7.67
C PHE A 219 0.13 8.41 -6.59
N ILE A 220 -0.06 9.35 -5.67
CA ILE A 220 0.91 9.63 -4.60
C ILE A 220 0.97 8.47 -3.60
N ALA A 221 -0.18 7.91 -3.21
CA ALA A 221 -0.30 6.84 -2.24
C ALA A 221 0.40 5.55 -2.68
N VAL A 222 0.47 5.31 -3.98
CA VAL A 222 1.16 4.14 -4.53
C VAL A 222 2.60 4.47 -4.91
N TRP A 223 2.81 5.59 -5.61
CA TRP A 223 4.13 5.97 -6.13
C TRP A 223 5.20 6.10 -5.04
N LEU A 224 4.91 6.85 -3.97
CA LEU A 224 5.89 7.07 -2.91
C LEU A 224 6.17 5.81 -2.08
N PRO A 225 5.17 5.12 -1.48
CA PRO A 225 5.44 3.95 -0.66
C PRO A 225 6.06 2.79 -1.45
N CYS A 226 5.55 2.49 -2.65
CA CYS A 226 6.09 1.39 -3.44
C CYS A 226 7.56 1.61 -3.82
N CYS A 227 7.93 2.84 -4.23
CA CYS A 227 9.33 3.16 -4.50
C CYS A 227 10.19 3.11 -3.23
N ILE A 228 9.65 3.51 -2.08
CA ILE A 228 10.36 3.42 -0.79
C ILE A 228 10.56 1.96 -0.40
N SER A 229 9.54 1.12 -0.52
CA SER A 229 9.60 -0.31 -0.21
C SER A 229 10.65 -1.04 -1.03
N ASP A 230 10.59 -0.83 -2.33
CA ASP A 230 11.35 -1.65 -3.26
C ASP A 230 12.81 -1.24 -3.35
N ILE A 231 13.13 0.02 -3.09
CA ILE A 231 14.48 0.56 -3.30
C ILE A 231 15.10 1.03 -1.99
N VAL A 232 14.41 1.93 -1.29
CA VAL A 232 15.00 2.58 -0.11
C VAL A 232 15.11 1.60 1.04
N PHE A 233 14.04 0.86 1.32
CA PHE A 233 13.98 -0.03 2.47
C PHE A 233 15.02 -1.16 2.41
N PRO A 234 15.15 -1.95 1.33
CA PRO A 234 16.22 -2.93 1.22
C PRO A 234 17.62 -2.32 1.31
N LEU A 235 17.84 -1.14 0.71
CA LEU A 235 19.13 -0.46 0.72
C LEU A 235 19.55 0.03 2.11
N LEU A 236 18.61 0.30 3.02
CA LEU A 236 18.94 0.67 4.40
C LEU A 236 19.65 -0.46 5.16
N PHE A 237 19.33 -1.70 4.84
CA PHE A 237 19.87 -2.91 5.48
C PHE A 237 21.06 -3.53 4.75
N VAL A 238 21.40 -3.01 3.56
CA VAL A 238 22.59 -3.48 2.81
C VAL A 238 23.85 -2.83 3.39
N GLY A 239 24.82 -3.67 3.76
CA GLY A 239 26.12 -3.23 4.33
C GLY A 239 26.87 -2.26 3.41
N SER A 240 27.67 -1.40 4.05
CA SER A 240 28.33 -0.24 3.46
C SER A 240 29.35 -0.56 2.34
N ASP A 241 29.80 -1.82 2.22
CA ASP A 241 30.99 -2.17 1.43
C ASP A 241 30.68 -2.78 0.04
N LYS A 242 29.40 -2.88 -0.35
CA LYS A 242 29.03 -3.41 -1.66
C LYS A 242 28.87 -2.31 -2.70
N ASP A 243 29.54 -2.49 -3.81
CA ASP A 243 29.43 -1.60 -4.97
C ASP A 243 28.04 -1.76 -5.62
N LEU A 244 27.23 -0.73 -5.50
CA LEU A 244 25.86 -0.66 -6.02
C LEU A 244 25.84 -0.46 -7.56
N SER A 245 26.99 -0.39 -8.21
CA SER A 245 27.10 -0.13 -9.65
C SER A 245 26.65 -1.31 -10.52
N GLN A 246 26.55 -2.53 -9.96
CA GLN A 246 26.15 -3.73 -10.69
C GLN A 246 24.63 -3.93 -10.79
N ILE A 247 23.84 -2.99 -10.27
CA ILE A 247 22.37 -3.13 -10.10
C ILE A 247 21.59 -2.98 -11.42
N HIS A 248 22.19 -2.37 -12.44
CA HIS A 248 21.49 -2.02 -13.68
C HIS A 248 21.37 -3.13 -14.74
N HIS A 249 21.80 -4.37 -14.45
CA HIS A 249 21.86 -5.44 -15.46
C HIS A 249 20.96 -6.67 -15.21
N HIS A 250 20.01 -6.59 -14.25
CA HIS A 250 19.12 -7.74 -13.97
C HIS A 250 17.63 -7.38 -14.04
#